data_509b1d21054412ce276e21eeb5c1491b
#
_entry.id   509b1d21054412ce276e21eeb5c1491b
#
_cell.length_a   1.000
_cell.length_b   1.000
_cell.length_c   1.000
_cell.angle_alpha   90.00
_cell.angle_beta   90.00
_cell.angle_gamma   90.00
#
_symmetry.space_group_name_H-M   'P 1'
#
loop_
_entity.id
_entity.type
_entity.pdbx_description
1 polymer ?
#
loop_
_entity_poly.entity_id
_entity_poly.type
_entity_poly.pdbx_seq_one_letter_code
_entity_poly.pdbx_strand_id
1 'polypeptide(L)'
;LHIKETFMIDGAHATTDAKNLASYLRSVKIPKYGIWAMTKNKEPNLFIKQLQGIFKKVVTMPIKNENSFSARELCKIASQSKIDTEEASNLKNALNKISSKERKLIVCFGSLYNCANILNQN
;
A
#
# COMPACT_ATOMS: atom_id res chain seq x y z
N LEU A 1 1.92 -4.46 -15.60
CA LEU A 1 3.19 -3.96 -15.04
C LEU A 1 4.24 -3.82 -16.14
N HIS A 2 5.08 -2.82 -15.99
CA HIS A 2 6.26 -2.67 -16.85
C HIS A 2 7.36 -3.62 -16.39
N ILE A 3 8.24 -4.01 -17.31
CA ILE A 3 9.29 -4.98 -17.01
C ILE A 3 10.27 -4.52 -15.91
N LYS A 4 10.37 -3.21 -15.66
CA LYS A 4 11.23 -2.65 -14.61
C LYS A 4 10.54 -2.53 -13.27
N GLU A 5 9.27 -2.92 -13.19
CA GLU A 5 8.51 -2.86 -11.95
C GLU A 5 8.54 -4.20 -11.24
N THR A 6 8.81 -4.20 -9.95
CA THR A 6 8.75 -5.38 -9.11
C THR A 6 7.54 -5.25 -8.19
N PHE A 7 6.76 -6.30 -8.09
CA PHE A 7 5.53 -6.34 -7.31
C PHE A 7 5.73 -7.20 -6.07
N MET A 8 5.45 -6.62 -4.90
CA MET A 8 5.58 -7.31 -3.61
C MET A 8 4.26 -7.22 -2.87
N ILE A 9 3.80 -8.33 -2.32
CA ILE A 9 2.60 -8.39 -1.49
C ILE A 9 3.05 -8.74 -0.09
N ASP A 10 2.69 -7.90 0.88
CA ASP A 10 3.03 -8.12 2.28
C ASP A 10 1.75 -8.11 3.10
N GLY A 11 1.57 -9.13 3.93
CA GLY A 11 0.41 -9.28 4.81
C GLY A 11 0.48 -8.42 6.06
N ALA A 12 1.40 -7.46 6.13
CA ALA A 12 1.53 -6.58 7.28
C ALA A 12 0.23 -5.80 7.52
N HIS A 13 -0.32 -5.92 8.71
CA HIS A 13 -1.54 -5.22 9.09
C HIS A 13 -1.55 -4.76 10.55
N ALA A 14 -0.59 -5.19 11.35
CA ALA A 14 -0.40 -4.72 12.73
C ALA A 14 0.78 -3.76 12.79
N THR A 15 0.82 -2.91 13.82
CA THR A 15 1.88 -1.91 13.97
C THR A 15 3.28 -2.54 13.98
N THR A 16 3.43 -3.67 14.66
CA THR A 16 4.72 -4.40 14.71
C THR A 16 5.15 -4.86 13.31
N ASP A 17 4.19 -5.37 12.53
CA ASP A 17 4.46 -5.81 11.16
C ASP A 17 4.90 -4.62 10.30
N ALA A 18 4.29 -3.45 10.51
CA ALA A 18 4.65 -2.24 9.79
C ALA A 18 6.10 -1.82 10.08
N LYS A 19 6.55 -1.96 11.32
CA LYS A 19 7.93 -1.66 11.70
C LYS A 19 8.91 -2.58 10.97
N ASN A 20 8.59 -3.86 10.90
CA ASN A 20 9.42 -4.85 10.21
C ASN A 20 9.47 -4.56 8.70
N LEU A 21 8.32 -4.26 8.11
CA LEU A 21 8.23 -3.91 6.71
C LEU A 21 9.05 -2.64 6.42
N ALA A 22 8.92 -1.62 7.26
CA ALA A 22 9.66 -0.37 7.12
C ALA A 22 11.17 -0.61 7.14
N SER A 23 11.63 -1.42 8.08
CA SER A 23 13.04 -1.74 8.21
C SER A 23 13.59 -2.38 6.94
N TYR A 24 12.85 -3.37 6.41
CA TYR A 24 13.23 -4.02 5.15
C TYR A 24 13.25 -3.03 3.98
N LEU A 25 12.19 -2.22 3.84
CA LEU A 25 12.05 -1.31 2.70
C LEU A 25 13.11 -0.19 2.71
N ARG A 26 13.55 0.22 3.90
CA ARG A 26 14.62 1.23 3.98
C ARG A 26 15.94 0.72 3.43
N SER A 27 16.14 -0.60 3.39
CA SER A 27 17.35 -1.20 2.80
C SER A 27 17.28 -1.29 1.27
N VAL A 28 16.08 -1.15 0.70
CA VAL A 28 15.87 -1.21 -0.75
C VAL A 28 16.17 0.16 -1.36
N LYS A 29 17.06 0.20 -2.35
CA LYS A 29 17.59 1.46 -2.90
C LYS A 29 16.82 2.02 -4.09
N ILE A 30 15.86 1.30 -4.63
CA ILE A 30 15.06 1.81 -5.76
C ILE A 30 13.81 2.53 -5.25
N PRO A 31 13.19 3.39 -6.07
CA PRO A 31 11.95 4.07 -5.68
C PRO A 31 10.87 3.06 -5.30
N LYS A 32 10.11 3.38 -4.26
CA LYS A 32 9.07 2.51 -3.72
C LYS A 32 7.73 3.21 -3.77
N TYR A 33 6.70 2.47 -4.17
CA TYR A 33 5.32 2.92 -4.22
C TYR A 33 4.48 1.93 -3.43
N GLY A 34 3.51 2.43 -2.68
CA GLY A 34 2.66 1.59 -1.86
C GLY A 34 1.23 1.54 -2.37
N ILE A 35 0.59 0.39 -2.20
CA ILE A 35 -0.85 0.24 -2.37
C ILE A 35 -1.39 -0.28 -1.05
N TRP A 36 -2.30 0.48 -0.44
CA TRP A 36 -2.73 0.26 0.93
C TRP A 36 -4.25 0.07 1.03
N ALA A 37 -4.65 -1.01 1.67
CA ALA A 37 -6.04 -1.27 2.03
C ALA A 37 -6.06 -1.83 3.45
N MET A 38 -7.14 -1.60 4.20
CA MET A 38 -7.18 -2.04 5.59
C MET A 38 -8.61 -2.24 6.07
N THR A 39 -8.83 -3.33 6.82
CA THR A 39 -10.12 -3.59 7.45
C THR A 39 -10.29 -2.69 8.68
N LYS A 40 -11.57 -2.40 9.03
CA LYS A 40 -11.88 -1.42 10.08
C LYS A 40 -11.54 -1.87 11.50
N ASN A 41 -11.20 -3.14 11.68
CA ASN A 41 -10.79 -3.64 12.99
C ASN A 41 -9.30 -3.41 13.29
N LYS A 42 -8.60 -2.64 12.46
CA LYS A 42 -7.18 -2.34 12.62
C LYS A 42 -6.98 -0.86 12.97
N GLU A 43 -5.75 -0.51 13.30
CA GLU A 43 -5.38 0.86 13.69
C GLU A 43 -4.54 1.52 12.59
N PRO A 44 -5.20 2.11 11.58
CA PRO A 44 -4.49 2.61 10.40
C PRO A 44 -3.51 3.75 10.71
N ASN A 45 -3.83 4.60 11.67
CA ASN A 45 -2.96 5.74 12.02
C ASN A 45 -1.62 5.27 12.54
N LEU A 46 -1.62 4.33 13.47
CA LEU A 46 -0.39 3.80 14.05
C LEU A 46 0.39 2.99 13.02
N PHE A 47 -0.32 2.26 12.18
CA PHE A 47 0.29 1.45 11.14
C PHE A 47 1.05 2.31 10.13
N ILE A 48 0.36 3.26 9.50
CA ILE A 48 0.94 4.02 8.40
C ILE A 48 2.06 4.96 8.87
N LYS A 49 1.98 5.39 10.12
CA LYS A 49 3.02 6.24 10.70
C LYS A 49 4.39 5.58 10.67
N GLN A 50 4.44 4.26 10.82
CA GLN A 50 5.69 3.50 10.78
C GLN A 50 6.34 3.52 9.40
N LEU A 51 5.56 3.84 8.36
CA LEU A 51 6.01 3.81 6.97
C LEU A 51 6.31 5.20 6.41
N GLN A 52 6.38 6.22 7.26
CA GLN A 52 6.72 7.58 6.84
C GLN A 52 8.08 7.63 6.15
N GLY A 53 8.15 8.42 5.06
CA GLY A 53 9.42 8.68 4.39
C GLY A 53 9.94 7.55 3.51
N ILE A 54 9.17 6.47 3.33
CA ILE A 54 9.59 5.29 2.58
C ILE A 54 9.13 5.36 1.14
N PHE A 55 7.85 5.67 0.92
CA PHE A 55 7.23 5.61 -0.40
C PHE A 55 7.23 6.98 -1.09
N LYS A 56 7.44 6.98 -2.39
CA LYS A 56 7.23 8.18 -3.19
C LYS A 56 5.74 8.55 -3.22
N LYS A 57 4.89 7.54 -3.22
CA LYS A 57 3.43 7.72 -3.21
C LYS A 57 2.80 6.46 -2.67
N VAL A 58 1.69 6.63 -1.95
CA VAL A 58 0.84 5.52 -1.51
C VAL A 58 -0.53 5.72 -2.14
N VAL A 59 -1.01 4.70 -2.84
CA VAL A 59 -2.37 4.69 -3.39
C VAL A 59 -3.23 3.86 -2.45
N THR A 60 -4.33 4.44 -2.00
CA THR A 60 -5.26 3.77 -1.09
C THR A 60 -6.44 3.20 -1.86
N MET A 61 -6.96 2.06 -1.39
CA MET A 61 -8.11 1.44 -2.03
C MET A 61 -8.94 0.68 -0.99
N PRO A 62 -10.23 0.45 -1.28
CA PRO A 62 -11.06 -0.37 -0.38
C PRO A 62 -10.81 -1.86 -0.64
N ILE A 63 -11.27 -2.71 0.29
CA ILE A 63 -11.27 -4.16 0.11
C ILE A 63 -12.69 -4.58 -0.23
N LYS A 64 -12.87 -5.18 -1.40
CA LYS A 64 -14.18 -5.61 -1.87
C LYS A 64 -14.75 -6.70 -0.95
N ASN A 65 -16.03 -6.58 -0.62
CA ASN A 65 -16.78 -7.53 0.20
C ASN A 65 -16.28 -7.67 1.64
N GLU A 66 -15.52 -6.69 2.11
CA GLU A 66 -15.01 -6.66 3.48
C GLU A 66 -15.43 -5.35 4.15
N ASN A 67 -15.53 -5.37 5.48
CA ASN A 67 -15.73 -4.14 6.24
C ASN A 67 -14.39 -3.41 6.35
N SER A 68 -14.10 -2.63 5.35
CA SER A 68 -12.82 -1.95 5.24
C SER A 68 -12.97 -0.43 5.27
N PHE A 69 -11.85 0.24 5.55
CA PHE A 69 -11.79 1.69 5.35
C PHE A 69 -11.95 1.98 3.86
N SER A 70 -12.59 3.09 3.54
CA SER A 70 -12.65 3.56 2.17
C SER A 70 -11.28 4.08 1.73
N ALA A 71 -11.07 4.15 0.42
CA ALA A 71 -9.85 4.75 -0.12
C ALA A 71 -9.68 6.18 0.40
N ARG A 72 -10.77 6.92 0.49
CA ARG A 72 -10.76 8.31 0.96
C ARG A 72 -10.34 8.42 2.42
N GLU A 73 -10.86 7.54 3.27
CA GLU A 73 -10.50 7.53 4.69
C GLU A 73 -9.00 7.27 4.87
N LEU A 74 -8.47 6.26 4.18
CA LEU A 74 -7.04 5.91 4.27
C LEU A 74 -6.17 7.01 3.68
N CYS A 75 -6.61 7.62 2.59
CA CYS A 75 -5.88 8.72 1.95
C CYS A 75 -5.73 9.89 2.93
N LYS A 76 -6.81 10.22 3.63
CA LYS A 76 -6.80 11.28 4.63
C LYS A 76 -5.86 10.95 5.79
N ILE A 77 -5.91 9.71 6.27
CA ILE A 77 -5.05 9.25 7.36
C ILE A 77 -3.57 9.30 6.95
N ALA A 78 -3.24 8.81 5.77
CA ALA A 78 -1.85 8.83 5.28
C ALA A 78 -1.35 10.25 5.07
N SER A 79 -2.21 11.15 4.60
CA SER A 79 -1.85 12.55 4.41
C SER A 79 -1.49 13.23 5.73
N GLN A 80 -2.13 12.83 6.82
CA GLN A 80 -1.80 13.33 8.15
C GLN A 80 -0.40 12.92 8.59
N SER A 81 0.12 11.84 8.05
CA SER A 81 1.50 11.40 8.27
C SER A 81 2.46 11.93 7.20
N LYS A 82 2.04 12.96 6.46
CA LYS A 82 2.85 13.63 5.43
C LYS A 82 3.29 12.69 4.30
N ILE A 83 2.45 11.73 3.96
CA ILE A 83 2.69 10.80 2.86
C ILE A 83 1.90 11.30 1.65
N ASP A 84 2.54 11.36 0.49
CA ASP A 84 1.85 11.68 -0.76
C ASP A 84 0.91 10.54 -1.12
N THR A 85 -0.38 10.84 -1.24
CA THR A 85 -1.42 9.82 -1.39
C THR A 85 -2.35 10.11 -2.54
N GLU A 86 -2.96 9.05 -3.06
CA GLU A 86 -3.97 9.12 -4.09
C GLU A 86 -4.96 7.98 -3.86
N GLU A 87 -6.22 8.19 -4.26
CA GLU A 87 -7.27 7.19 -4.10
C GLU A 87 -7.43 6.36 -5.36
N ALA A 88 -7.77 5.09 -5.19
CA ALA A 88 -8.12 4.19 -6.29
C ALA A 88 -9.32 3.34 -5.90
N SER A 89 -10.04 2.85 -6.90
CA SER A 89 -11.23 2.04 -6.68
C SER A 89 -10.93 0.55 -6.50
N ASN A 90 -9.80 0.10 -7.06
CA ASN A 90 -9.39 -1.31 -6.98
C ASN A 90 -7.91 -1.41 -7.33
N LEU A 91 -7.40 -2.64 -7.30
CA LEU A 91 -5.98 -2.89 -7.57
C LEU A 91 -5.56 -2.46 -8.98
N LYS A 92 -6.38 -2.78 -9.98
CA LYS A 92 -6.06 -2.42 -11.36
C LYS A 92 -5.95 -0.91 -11.51
N ASN A 93 -6.90 -0.18 -10.94
CA ASN A 93 -6.89 1.29 -10.96
C ASN A 93 -5.66 1.83 -10.22
N ALA A 94 -5.33 1.24 -9.06
CA ALA A 94 -4.15 1.65 -8.29
C ALA A 94 -2.87 1.45 -9.07
N LEU A 95 -2.71 0.29 -9.71
CA LEU A 95 -1.53 -0.01 -10.52
C LEU A 95 -1.39 0.96 -11.69
N ASN A 96 -2.51 1.32 -12.32
CA ASN A 96 -2.48 2.29 -13.43
C ASN A 96 -1.98 3.66 -12.98
N LYS A 97 -2.26 4.05 -11.75
CA LYS A 97 -1.86 5.35 -11.24
C LYS A 97 -0.36 5.45 -10.96
N ILE A 98 0.31 4.34 -10.71
CA ILE A 98 1.73 4.33 -10.36
C ILE A 98 2.61 3.60 -11.37
N SER A 99 2.01 2.98 -12.38
CA SER A 99 2.77 2.26 -13.41
C SER A 99 3.48 3.24 -14.33
N SER A 100 4.75 2.99 -14.59
CA SER A 100 5.57 3.81 -15.49
C SER A 100 6.79 3.01 -15.90
N LYS A 101 7.61 3.56 -16.80
CA LYS A 101 8.85 2.91 -17.22
C LYS A 101 9.97 3.03 -16.18
N GLU A 102 9.76 3.78 -15.12
CA GLU A 102 10.71 3.91 -14.02
C GLU A 102 10.89 2.58 -13.31
N ARG A 103 12.14 2.24 -12.99
CA ARG A 103 12.41 1.08 -12.16
C ARG A 103 11.89 1.35 -10.74
N LYS A 104 11.05 0.47 -10.22
CA LYS A 104 10.43 0.67 -8.91
C LYS A 104 10.02 -0.62 -8.26
N LEU A 105 9.82 -0.56 -6.95
CA LEU A 105 9.20 -1.63 -6.18
C LEU A 105 7.79 -1.17 -5.81
N ILE A 106 6.79 -1.97 -6.15
CA ILE A 106 5.38 -1.73 -5.80
C ILE A 106 5.03 -2.69 -4.67
N VAL A 107 4.64 -2.14 -3.53
CA VAL A 107 4.34 -2.93 -2.34
C VAL A 107 2.85 -2.80 -2.01
N CYS A 108 2.14 -3.93 -2.00
CA CYS A 108 0.76 -3.99 -1.52
C CYS A 108 0.79 -4.44 -0.07
N PHE A 109 0.17 -3.68 0.82
CA PHE A 109 0.23 -3.96 2.25
C PHE A 109 -1.07 -3.57 2.96
N GLY A 110 -1.14 -3.89 4.24
CA GLY A 110 -2.33 -3.67 5.06
C GLY A 110 -3.08 -4.98 5.27
N SER A 111 -4.41 -4.91 5.39
CA SER A 111 -5.24 -6.09 5.63
C SER A 111 -5.50 -6.89 4.36
N LEU A 112 -4.48 -7.11 3.57
CA LEU A 112 -4.57 -7.87 2.33
C LEU A 112 -4.27 -9.33 2.61
N TYR A 113 -5.12 -9.96 3.42
CA TYR A 113 -4.88 -11.33 3.88
C TYR A 113 -5.19 -12.39 2.83
N ASN A 114 -5.68 -12.02 1.67
CA ASN A 114 -5.87 -12.97 0.57
C ASN A 114 -5.12 -12.49 -0.67
N CYS A 115 -3.82 -12.60 -0.61
CA CYS A 115 -2.94 -12.13 -1.67
C CYS A 115 -3.23 -12.78 -3.02
N ALA A 116 -3.67 -14.06 -3.01
CA ALA A 116 -4.03 -14.76 -4.24
C ALA A 116 -5.20 -14.06 -4.95
N ASN A 117 -6.19 -13.60 -4.19
CA ASN A 117 -7.33 -12.89 -4.78
C ASN A 117 -6.90 -11.55 -5.39
N ILE A 118 -5.94 -10.89 -4.79
CA ILE A 118 -5.42 -9.64 -5.33
C ILE A 118 -4.76 -9.87 -6.68
N LEU A 119 -3.92 -10.90 -6.77
CA LEU A 119 -3.26 -11.25 -8.02
C LEU A 119 -4.27 -11.65 -9.10
N ASN A 120 -5.33 -12.34 -8.73
CA ASN A 120 -6.36 -12.77 -9.67
C ASN A 120 -7.25 -11.62 -10.17
N GLN A 121 -7.22 -10.48 -9.55
CA GLN A 121 -7.97 -9.29 -9.98
C GLN A 121 -7.33 -8.57 -11.16
N ASN A 122 -6.14 -8.95 -11.51
CA ASN A 122 -5.47 -8.41 -12.67
C ASN A 122 -5.89 -9.19 -13.92
#